data_da309218cebd59956a076912b8d86e70
#
_entry.id   da309218cebd59956a076912b8d86e70
#
_cell.length_a   1.000
_cell.length_b   1.000
_cell.length_c   1.000
_cell.angle_alpha   90.00
_cell.angle_beta   90.00
_cell.angle_gamma   90.00
#
_symmetry.space_group_name_H-M   'P 1'
#
loop_
_entity.id
_entity.type
_entity.pdbx_description
1 polymer ?
#
loop_
_entity_poly.entity_id
_entity_poly.type
_entity_poly.pdbx_seq_one_letter_code
_entity_poly.pdbx_strand_id
1 'polypeptide(L)'
;MRYFYKSFSVALIFMSMGLNQRLQGAASQPELSAWITTIRAVSIEGLGNRDASAASHSLGKQTPDTLVTILTGMKGASPLAQNWLRSSIESIVHLAFKTDSSLPLMDLTEFLLNDENAPRARSLCFELIQNSDTKAGEILLRGMLNDPSNDLREKAVDQWIASGNEALSDNQASTAKVIFRQALQYARDVIQIRALADELEKMEYTVDIPDLLGFITDWKVVGPFHNLDRGGFETVFPPEKELRLDGAFEGKSGEVSWELLN
;
A
#
# COMPACT_ATOMS: atom_id res chain seq x y z
N MET A 1 -63.71 -23.46 -41.61
CA MET A 1 -63.82 -22.46 -40.52
C MET A 1 -63.66 -23.17 -39.20
N ARG A 2 -62.45 -23.42 -38.74
CA ARG A 2 -62.04 -23.92 -37.39
C ARG A 2 -60.52 -24.20 -37.48
N TYR A 3 -59.68 -23.31 -36.92
CA TYR A 3 -58.34 -23.57 -36.39
C TYR A 3 -57.68 -22.18 -36.13
N PHE A 4 -57.99 -21.59 -35.00
CA PHE A 4 -57.20 -20.52 -34.43
C PHE A 4 -57.63 -20.40 -32.98
N TYR A 5 -57.09 -21.18 -32.05
CA TYR A 5 -57.06 -20.93 -30.61
C TYR A 5 -56.30 -22.07 -29.92
N LYS A 6 -54.95 -22.05 -30.00
CA LYS A 6 -54.08 -22.79 -29.08
C LYS A 6 -52.64 -22.32 -29.26
N SER A 7 -52.28 -21.12 -28.87
CA SER A 7 -50.89 -20.71 -28.77
C SER A 7 -50.70 -19.46 -27.90
N PHE A 8 -51.42 -19.25 -26.85
CA PHE A 8 -51.25 -18.08 -25.98
C PHE A 8 -51.05 -18.38 -24.48
N SER A 9 -50.94 -19.63 -24.09
CA SER A 9 -50.84 -19.98 -22.64
C SER A 9 -49.49 -20.47 -22.17
N VAL A 10 -48.46 -20.56 -23.02
CA VAL A 10 -47.12 -21.06 -22.64
C VAL A 10 -46.12 -19.93 -22.41
N ALA A 11 -46.36 -18.74 -22.96
CA ALA A 11 -45.44 -17.60 -22.85
C ALA A 11 -45.50 -16.84 -21.48
N LEU A 12 -46.59 -17.00 -20.72
CA LEU A 12 -46.78 -16.29 -19.47
C LEU A 12 -46.14 -16.99 -18.25
N ILE A 13 -45.79 -18.28 -18.34
CA ILE A 13 -45.21 -19.03 -17.23
C ILE A 13 -43.68 -18.88 -17.13
N PHE A 14 -43.01 -18.56 -18.26
CA PHE A 14 -41.58 -18.32 -18.26
C PHE A 14 -41.16 -16.90 -17.82
N MET A 15 -42.09 -15.95 -17.85
CA MET A 15 -41.82 -14.58 -17.42
C MET A 15 -41.91 -14.37 -15.90
N SER A 16 -42.57 -15.30 -15.17
CA SER A 16 -42.68 -15.24 -13.71
C SER A 16 -41.52 -15.92 -12.94
N MET A 17 -40.74 -16.79 -13.60
CA MET A 17 -39.58 -17.44 -12.99
C MET A 17 -38.30 -16.61 -13.08
N GLY A 18 -38.22 -15.63 -14.00
CA GLY A 18 -37.05 -14.75 -14.15
C GLY A 18 -37.06 -13.54 -13.22
N LEU A 19 -38.20 -13.20 -12.62
CA LEU A 19 -38.29 -12.00 -11.76
C LEU A 19 -38.04 -12.26 -10.27
N ASN A 20 -38.02 -13.52 -9.82
CA ASN A 20 -37.84 -13.86 -8.41
C ASN A 20 -36.38 -14.06 -7.96
N GLN A 21 -35.38 -13.93 -8.84
CA GLN A 21 -33.97 -14.00 -8.44
C GLN A 21 -33.30 -12.62 -8.26
N ARG A 22 -34.03 -11.51 -8.41
CA ARG A 22 -33.47 -10.15 -8.27
C ARG A 22 -33.85 -9.40 -6.99
N LEU A 23 -34.43 -10.09 -6.00
CA LEU A 23 -34.83 -9.46 -4.72
C LEU A 23 -34.27 -10.22 -3.52
N GLN A 24 -33.00 -10.59 -3.53
CA GLN A 24 -32.25 -10.56 -2.28
C GLN A 24 -31.77 -9.10 -2.16
N GLY A 25 -32.51 -8.32 -1.39
CA GLY A 25 -32.25 -6.91 -1.21
C GLY A 25 -30.83 -6.69 -0.69
N ALA A 26 -30.15 -5.64 -1.16
CA ALA A 26 -28.90 -5.19 -0.59
C ALA A 26 -29.05 -5.10 0.93
N ALA A 27 -28.03 -5.59 1.68
CA ALA A 27 -28.07 -5.52 3.14
C ALA A 27 -28.17 -4.05 3.59
N SER A 28 -28.90 -3.84 4.66
CA SER A 28 -28.97 -2.52 5.27
C SER A 28 -27.61 -2.12 5.86
N GLN A 29 -27.35 -0.83 6.01
CA GLN A 29 -26.11 -0.32 6.62
C GLN A 29 -25.85 -0.91 8.03
N PRO A 30 -26.86 -1.10 8.92
CA PRO A 30 -26.66 -1.79 10.20
C PRO A 30 -26.19 -3.24 10.06
N GLU A 31 -26.69 -3.99 9.06
CA GLU A 31 -26.26 -5.36 8.81
C GLU A 31 -24.82 -5.43 8.30
N LEU A 32 -24.43 -4.56 7.36
CA LEU A 32 -23.05 -4.45 6.89
C LEU A 32 -22.09 -4.14 8.05
N SER A 33 -22.45 -3.17 8.89
CA SER A 33 -21.68 -2.80 10.07
C SER A 33 -21.55 -3.95 11.08
N ALA A 34 -22.59 -4.74 11.27
CA ALA A 34 -22.58 -5.90 12.16
C ALA A 34 -21.61 -6.98 11.63
N TRP A 35 -21.64 -7.30 10.33
CA TRP A 35 -20.72 -8.27 9.74
C TRP A 35 -19.26 -7.80 9.78
N ILE A 36 -19.00 -6.53 9.46
CA ILE A 36 -17.67 -5.95 9.57
C ILE A 36 -17.16 -6.02 11.01
N THR A 37 -18.00 -5.69 11.99
CA THR A 37 -17.64 -5.78 13.42
C THR A 37 -17.33 -7.22 13.83
N THR A 38 -18.12 -8.19 13.38
CA THR A 38 -17.88 -9.62 13.63
C THR A 38 -16.53 -10.08 13.05
N ILE A 39 -16.21 -9.66 11.82
CA ILE A 39 -14.91 -9.96 11.20
C ILE A 39 -13.77 -9.30 11.97
N ARG A 40 -13.93 -8.05 12.41
CA ARG A 40 -12.91 -7.33 13.16
C ARG A 40 -12.62 -7.92 14.55
N ALA A 41 -13.55 -8.68 15.11
CA ALA A 41 -13.38 -9.36 16.39
C ALA A 41 -12.52 -10.64 16.30
N VAL A 42 -12.14 -11.07 15.10
CA VAL A 42 -11.26 -12.23 14.91
C VAL A 42 -9.90 -12.00 15.54
N SER A 43 -9.40 -13.00 16.27
CA SER A 43 -8.10 -12.91 16.93
C SER A 43 -7.22 -14.13 16.67
N ILE A 44 -6.03 -14.13 17.27
CA ILE A 44 -5.08 -15.26 17.21
C ILE A 44 -5.74 -16.55 17.74
N GLU A 45 -5.15 -17.71 17.42
CA GLU A 45 -5.63 -19.04 17.82
C GLU A 45 -7.02 -19.42 17.25
N GLY A 46 -7.49 -18.69 16.24
CA GLY A 46 -8.76 -19.00 15.56
C GLY A 46 -10.02 -18.55 16.28
N LEU A 47 -9.88 -17.76 17.35
CA LEU A 47 -11.05 -17.21 18.06
C LEU A 47 -11.87 -16.31 17.12
N GLY A 48 -13.16 -16.61 17.02
CA GLY A 48 -14.09 -15.88 16.14
C GLY A 48 -14.07 -16.28 14.67
N ASN A 49 -13.19 -17.19 14.22
CA ASN A 49 -13.06 -17.56 12.81
C ASN A 49 -14.37 -18.09 12.21
N ARG A 50 -15.16 -18.87 12.95
CA ARG A 50 -16.42 -19.41 12.46
C ARG A 50 -17.40 -18.29 12.12
N ASP A 51 -17.54 -17.33 13.02
CA ASP A 51 -18.49 -16.22 12.85
C ASP A 51 -17.97 -15.24 11.79
N ALA A 52 -16.65 -14.99 11.74
CA ALA A 52 -16.02 -14.20 10.68
C ALA A 52 -16.20 -14.84 9.31
N SER A 53 -16.10 -16.17 9.19
CA SER A 53 -16.35 -16.89 7.95
C SER A 53 -17.79 -16.71 7.47
N ALA A 54 -18.76 -16.84 8.36
CA ALA A 54 -20.17 -16.63 8.04
C ALA A 54 -20.46 -15.17 7.64
N ALA A 55 -19.89 -14.21 8.38
CA ALA A 55 -20.01 -12.78 8.07
C ALA A 55 -19.36 -12.42 6.73
N SER A 56 -18.14 -12.93 6.46
CA SER A 56 -17.43 -12.74 5.19
C SER A 56 -18.21 -13.30 4.00
N HIS A 57 -18.81 -14.49 4.18
CA HIS A 57 -19.68 -15.08 3.15
C HIS A 57 -20.91 -14.22 2.86
N SER A 58 -21.49 -13.61 3.89
CA SER A 58 -22.64 -12.70 3.74
C SER A 58 -22.24 -11.38 3.06
N LEU A 59 -21.09 -10.80 3.44
CA LEU A 59 -20.52 -9.64 2.78
C LEU A 59 -20.19 -9.92 1.32
N GLY A 60 -19.57 -11.06 1.02
CA GLY A 60 -19.14 -11.41 -0.34
C GLY A 60 -20.28 -11.61 -1.35
N LYS A 61 -21.53 -11.63 -0.87
CA LYS A 61 -22.74 -11.68 -1.72
C LYS A 61 -23.37 -10.33 -2.00
N GLN A 62 -22.82 -9.26 -1.42
CA GLN A 62 -23.37 -7.93 -1.57
C GLN A 62 -23.06 -7.34 -2.95
N THR A 63 -23.70 -6.23 -3.25
CA THR A 63 -23.50 -5.47 -4.48
C THR A 63 -22.25 -4.57 -4.41
N PRO A 64 -21.66 -4.16 -5.54
CA PRO A 64 -20.43 -3.37 -5.56
C PRO A 64 -20.50 -2.02 -4.83
N ASP A 65 -21.67 -1.43 -4.65
CA ASP A 65 -21.87 -0.18 -3.89
C ASP A 65 -21.47 -0.30 -2.41
N THR A 66 -21.34 -1.53 -1.88
CA THR A 66 -20.88 -1.78 -0.49
C THR A 66 -19.35 -1.75 -0.34
N LEU A 67 -18.59 -1.75 -1.43
CA LEU A 67 -17.13 -1.88 -1.42
C LEU A 67 -16.44 -0.82 -0.55
N VAL A 68 -16.83 0.45 -0.69
CA VAL A 68 -16.24 1.56 0.10
C VAL A 68 -16.50 1.38 1.60
N THR A 69 -17.69 0.91 1.98
CA THR A 69 -18.02 0.61 3.39
C THR A 69 -17.10 -0.48 3.94
N ILE A 70 -16.84 -1.55 3.17
CA ILE A 70 -15.97 -2.65 3.59
C ILE A 70 -14.50 -2.20 3.66
N LEU A 71 -14.03 -1.44 2.67
CA LEU A 71 -12.69 -0.85 2.66
C LEU A 71 -12.47 0.05 3.88
N THR A 72 -13.45 0.89 4.22
CA THR A 72 -13.42 1.73 5.43
C THR A 72 -13.30 0.87 6.70
N GLY A 73 -13.96 -0.27 6.74
CA GLY A 73 -13.89 -1.25 7.83
C GLY A 73 -12.48 -1.83 8.06
N MET A 74 -11.56 -1.69 7.12
CA MET A 74 -10.16 -2.13 7.27
C MET A 74 -9.33 -1.20 8.16
N LYS A 75 -9.75 0.05 8.37
CA LYS A 75 -9.02 1.02 9.21
C LYS A 75 -8.96 0.53 10.67
N GLY A 76 -7.76 0.34 11.19
CA GLY A 76 -7.55 -0.16 12.56
C GLY A 76 -7.96 -1.63 12.80
N ALA A 77 -8.28 -2.39 11.76
CA ALA A 77 -8.50 -3.82 11.87
C ALA A 77 -7.16 -4.58 11.97
N SER A 78 -7.17 -5.74 12.66
CA SER A 78 -6.00 -6.62 12.72
C SER A 78 -5.65 -7.15 11.31
N PRO A 79 -4.40 -7.55 11.03
CA PRO A 79 -4.03 -8.13 9.73
C PRO A 79 -4.92 -9.33 9.34
N LEU A 80 -5.32 -10.13 10.32
CA LEU A 80 -6.20 -11.27 10.09
C LEU A 80 -7.61 -10.81 9.66
N ALA A 81 -8.18 -9.82 10.35
CA ALA A 81 -9.47 -9.24 9.99
C ALA A 81 -9.43 -8.55 8.61
N GLN A 82 -8.33 -7.84 8.30
CA GLN A 82 -8.14 -7.24 6.98
C GLN A 82 -8.13 -8.28 5.87
N ASN A 83 -7.54 -9.46 6.09
CA ASN A 83 -7.56 -10.54 5.11
C ASN A 83 -8.98 -11.09 4.88
N TRP A 84 -9.78 -11.21 5.93
CA TRP A 84 -11.19 -11.61 5.81
C TRP A 84 -12.00 -10.57 5.03
N LEU A 85 -11.81 -9.27 5.32
CA LEU A 85 -12.49 -8.19 4.60
C LEU A 85 -12.05 -8.15 3.13
N ARG A 86 -10.76 -8.35 2.84
CA ARG A 86 -10.23 -8.47 1.46
C ARG A 86 -10.91 -9.61 0.71
N SER A 87 -11.04 -10.79 1.33
CA SER A 87 -11.70 -11.94 0.72
C SER A 87 -13.18 -11.66 0.39
N SER A 88 -13.87 -10.89 1.25
CA SER A 88 -15.24 -10.46 0.97
C SER A 88 -15.31 -9.52 -0.23
N ILE A 89 -14.40 -8.53 -0.32
CA ILE A 89 -14.27 -7.60 -1.44
C ILE A 89 -14.01 -8.36 -2.74
N GLU A 90 -13.03 -9.28 -2.74
CA GLU A 90 -12.71 -10.11 -3.90
C GLU A 90 -13.90 -10.94 -4.38
N SER A 91 -14.71 -11.46 -3.45
CA SER A 91 -15.95 -12.20 -3.76
C SER A 91 -16.99 -11.31 -4.43
N ILE A 92 -17.20 -10.08 -3.94
CA ILE A 92 -18.11 -9.10 -4.54
C ILE A 92 -17.67 -8.75 -5.96
N VAL A 93 -16.38 -8.44 -6.13
CA VAL A 93 -15.78 -8.07 -7.42
C VAL A 93 -15.92 -9.22 -8.43
N HIS A 94 -15.60 -10.45 -8.00
CA HIS A 94 -15.76 -11.64 -8.83
C HIS A 94 -17.22 -11.85 -9.27
N LEU A 95 -18.18 -11.65 -8.36
CA LEU A 95 -19.60 -11.74 -8.69
C LEU A 95 -20.02 -10.63 -9.66
N ALA A 96 -19.54 -9.40 -9.45
CA ALA A 96 -19.80 -8.27 -10.32
C ALA A 96 -19.37 -8.56 -11.77
N PHE A 97 -18.13 -9.04 -11.95
CA PHE A 97 -17.64 -9.43 -13.27
C PHE A 97 -18.45 -10.56 -13.91
N LYS A 98 -18.90 -11.54 -13.13
CA LYS A 98 -19.77 -12.62 -13.66
C LYS A 98 -21.16 -12.14 -14.10
N THR A 99 -21.67 -11.09 -13.46
CA THR A 99 -23.02 -10.55 -13.72
C THR A 99 -23.00 -9.31 -14.61
N ASP A 100 -21.82 -8.97 -15.17
CA ASP A 100 -21.62 -7.76 -15.98
C ASP A 100 -22.04 -6.46 -15.24
N SER A 101 -21.80 -6.44 -13.92
CA SER A 101 -22.09 -5.30 -13.06
C SER A 101 -20.83 -4.44 -12.93
N SER A 102 -20.96 -3.14 -13.14
CA SER A 102 -19.85 -2.19 -13.00
C SER A 102 -19.50 -1.93 -11.53
N LEU A 103 -18.21 -1.65 -11.25
CA LEU A 103 -17.76 -1.15 -9.96
C LEU A 103 -18.03 0.36 -9.84
N PRO A 104 -18.24 0.89 -8.62
CA PRO A 104 -18.46 2.31 -8.37
C PRO A 104 -17.12 3.09 -8.44
N LEU A 105 -16.56 3.24 -9.63
CA LEU A 105 -15.20 3.78 -9.82
C LEU A 105 -15.03 5.19 -9.26
N MET A 106 -16.08 6.02 -9.27
CA MET A 106 -16.03 7.37 -8.71
C MET A 106 -15.84 7.34 -7.20
N ASP A 107 -16.63 6.53 -6.48
CA ASP A 107 -16.55 6.41 -5.03
C ASP A 107 -15.24 5.73 -4.59
N LEU A 108 -14.77 4.75 -5.37
CA LEU A 108 -13.47 4.11 -5.16
C LEU A 108 -12.32 5.10 -5.38
N THR A 109 -12.42 5.98 -6.39
CA THR A 109 -11.40 7.02 -6.63
C THR A 109 -11.36 8.03 -5.48
N GLU A 110 -12.50 8.48 -5.00
CA GLU A 110 -12.58 9.36 -3.83
C GLU A 110 -11.98 8.71 -2.59
N PHE A 111 -12.30 7.44 -2.34
CA PHE A 111 -11.72 6.66 -1.25
C PHE A 111 -10.19 6.54 -1.38
N LEU A 112 -9.69 6.24 -2.57
CA LEU A 112 -8.26 6.09 -2.85
C LEU A 112 -7.48 7.39 -2.60
N LEU A 113 -8.02 8.53 -3.03
CA LEU A 113 -7.36 9.83 -2.93
C LEU A 113 -7.36 10.41 -1.51
N ASN A 114 -8.18 9.89 -0.61
CA ASN A 114 -8.18 10.29 0.78
C ASN A 114 -7.08 9.53 1.56
N ASP A 115 -5.99 10.21 1.89
CA ASP A 115 -4.81 9.66 2.59
C ASP A 115 -5.05 9.32 4.07
N GLU A 116 -6.16 9.79 4.66
CA GLU A 116 -6.63 9.38 5.98
C GLU A 116 -7.15 7.93 6.01
N ASN A 117 -7.45 7.35 4.86
CA ASN A 117 -7.84 5.96 4.76
C ASN A 117 -6.64 5.02 5.00
N ALA A 118 -6.92 3.83 5.51
CA ALA A 118 -5.87 2.86 5.83
C ALA A 118 -5.04 2.52 4.59
N PRO A 119 -3.68 2.55 4.65
CA PRO A 119 -2.82 2.30 3.48
C PRO A 119 -3.13 1.00 2.75
N ARG A 120 -3.33 -0.11 3.47
CA ARG A 120 -3.70 -1.41 2.87
C ARG A 120 -5.06 -1.39 2.16
N ALA A 121 -6.03 -0.65 2.70
CA ALA A 121 -7.33 -0.49 2.05
C ALA A 121 -7.22 0.36 0.78
N ARG A 122 -6.40 1.40 0.80
CA ARG A 122 -6.11 2.24 -0.38
C ARG A 122 -5.38 1.44 -1.45
N SER A 123 -4.38 0.62 -1.08
CA SER A 123 -3.68 -0.26 -2.03
C SER A 123 -4.64 -1.25 -2.68
N LEU A 124 -5.53 -1.87 -1.90
CA LEU A 124 -6.57 -2.75 -2.45
C LEU A 124 -7.54 -1.99 -3.36
N CYS A 125 -7.98 -0.81 -2.94
CA CYS A 125 -8.85 0.05 -3.74
C CYS A 125 -8.21 0.40 -5.10
N PHE A 126 -6.92 0.74 -5.11
CA PHE A 126 -6.16 0.97 -6.33
C PHE A 126 -6.16 -0.28 -7.24
N GLU A 127 -5.92 -1.48 -6.68
CA GLU A 127 -5.98 -2.74 -7.44
C GLU A 127 -7.36 -2.93 -8.11
N LEU A 128 -8.46 -2.59 -7.42
CA LEU A 128 -9.81 -2.68 -7.99
C LEU A 128 -10.00 -1.72 -9.17
N ILE A 129 -9.57 -0.47 -9.03
CA ILE A 129 -9.63 0.54 -10.09
C ILE A 129 -8.78 0.11 -11.29
N GLN A 130 -7.52 -0.26 -11.05
CA GLN A 130 -6.57 -0.68 -12.08
C GLN A 130 -7.09 -1.88 -12.90
N ASN A 131 -7.70 -2.86 -12.23
CA ASN A 131 -8.25 -4.05 -12.89
C ASN A 131 -9.54 -3.75 -13.67
N SER A 132 -10.29 -2.72 -13.27
CA SER A 132 -11.54 -2.34 -13.94
C SER A 132 -11.30 -1.34 -15.08
N ASP A 133 -10.38 -0.41 -14.88
CA ASP A 133 -9.96 0.60 -15.86
C ASP A 133 -8.46 0.88 -15.68
N THR A 134 -7.65 0.16 -16.45
CA THR A 134 -6.18 0.27 -16.43
C THR A 134 -5.72 1.70 -16.67
N LYS A 135 -6.37 2.42 -17.60
CA LYS A 135 -5.99 3.80 -17.92
C LYS A 135 -6.30 4.77 -16.78
N ALA A 136 -7.42 4.61 -16.11
CA ALA A 136 -7.75 5.39 -14.93
C ALA A 136 -6.74 5.11 -13.81
N GLY A 137 -6.39 3.84 -13.56
CA GLY A 137 -5.37 3.45 -12.60
C GLY A 137 -4.01 4.09 -12.88
N GLU A 138 -3.54 4.07 -14.13
CA GLU A 138 -2.28 4.69 -14.54
C GLU A 138 -2.25 6.20 -14.29
N ILE A 139 -3.37 6.89 -14.60
CA ILE A 139 -3.48 8.34 -14.38
C ILE A 139 -3.43 8.66 -12.89
N LEU A 140 -4.14 7.91 -12.05
CA LEU A 140 -4.17 8.11 -10.61
C LEU A 140 -2.81 7.84 -9.97
N LEU A 141 -2.15 6.74 -10.36
CA LEU A 141 -0.87 6.33 -9.81
C LEU A 141 0.24 7.35 -10.09
N ARG A 142 0.20 8.00 -11.25
CA ARG A 142 1.17 9.04 -11.61
C ARG A 142 1.24 10.18 -10.59
N GLY A 143 0.14 10.49 -9.92
CA GLY A 143 0.06 11.50 -8.86
C GLY A 143 0.52 11.04 -7.48
N MET A 144 0.86 9.74 -7.32
CA MET A 144 1.12 9.12 -6.00
C MET A 144 2.61 8.97 -5.65
N LEU A 145 3.50 9.71 -6.31
CA LEU A 145 4.95 9.66 -6.02
C LEU A 145 5.29 9.95 -4.56
N ASN A 146 4.57 10.85 -3.91
CA ASN A 146 4.76 11.20 -2.50
C ASN A 146 3.62 10.66 -1.62
N ASP A 147 3.02 9.55 -2.01
CA ASP A 147 1.93 8.96 -1.23
C ASP A 147 2.45 8.43 0.12
N PRO A 148 1.71 8.63 1.23
CA PRO A 148 2.09 8.09 2.53
C PRO A 148 2.07 6.55 2.57
N SER A 149 1.30 5.90 1.69
CA SER A 149 1.35 4.44 1.52
C SER A 149 2.63 4.03 0.79
N ASN A 150 3.44 3.20 1.44
CA ASN A 150 4.66 2.65 0.83
C ASN A 150 4.34 1.91 -0.48
N ASP A 151 3.31 1.06 -0.47
CA ASP A 151 2.93 0.25 -1.64
C ASP A 151 2.51 1.10 -2.85
N LEU A 152 1.74 2.18 -2.60
CA LEU A 152 1.29 3.08 -3.68
C LEU A 152 2.44 3.93 -4.20
N ARG A 153 3.28 4.45 -3.30
CA ARG A 153 4.47 5.21 -3.67
C ARG A 153 5.45 4.36 -4.47
N GLU A 154 5.73 3.12 -4.05
CA GLU A 154 6.60 2.20 -4.76
C GLU A 154 6.10 1.94 -6.18
N LYS A 155 4.80 1.61 -6.35
CA LYS A 155 4.18 1.44 -7.67
C LYS A 155 4.26 2.71 -8.53
N ALA A 156 4.06 3.88 -7.92
CA ALA A 156 4.18 5.16 -8.63
C ALA A 156 5.61 5.41 -9.10
N VAL A 157 6.61 5.13 -8.26
CA VAL A 157 8.03 5.25 -8.64
C VAL A 157 8.35 4.30 -9.79
N ASP A 158 7.87 3.05 -9.77
CA ASP A 158 8.04 2.10 -10.88
C ASP A 158 7.44 2.63 -12.18
N GLN A 159 6.25 3.22 -12.13
CA GLN A 159 5.61 3.83 -13.29
C GLN A 159 6.44 5.00 -13.85
N TRP A 160 7.03 5.81 -12.97
CA TRP A 160 7.91 6.90 -13.40
C TRP A 160 9.23 6.38 -13.99
N ILE A 161 9.80 5.31 -13.43
CA ILE A 161 10.97 4.64 -14.01
C ILE A 161 10.63 4.12 -15.42
N ALA A 162 9.48 3.47 -15.59
CA ALA A 162 9.03 3.00 -16.91
C ALA A 162 8.88 4.16 -17.91
N SER A 163 8.29 5.29 -17.49
CA SER A 163 8.16 6.49 -18.33
C SER A 163 9.53 7.11 -18.69
N GLY A 164 10.51 7.07 -17.79
CA GLY A 164 11.87 7.50 -18.07
C GLY A 164 12.56 6.62 -19.12
N ASN A 165 12.38 5.30 -19.00
CA ASN A 165 12.92 4.34 -19.96
C ASN A 165 12.27 4.49 -21.35
N GLU A 166 10.96 4.77 -21.41
CA GLU A 166 10.27 5.08 -22.66
C GLU A 166 10.86 6.34 -23.31
N ALA A 167 11.06 7.41 -22.54
CA ALA A 167 11.70 8.63 -23.04
C ALA A 167 13.12 8.38 -23.57
N LEU A 168 13.90 7.49 -22.93
CA LEU A 168 15.21 7.08 -23.45
C LEU A 168 15.10 6.34 -24.78
N SER A 169 14.13 5.44 -24.91
CA SER A 169 13.88 4.69 -26.13
C SER A 169 13.51 5.62 -27.30
N ASP A 170 12.85 6.72 -26.99
CA ASP A 170 12.46 7.78 -27.91
C ASP A 170 13.60 8.81 -28.19
N ASN A 171 14.82 8.54 -27.72
CA ASN A 171 15.98 9.44 -27.82
C ASN A 171 15.78 10.80 -27.11
N GLN A 172 14.93 10.85 -26.07
CA GLN A 172 14.65 12.05 -25.28
C GLN A 172 15.42 12.05 -23.95
N ALA A 173 16.76 11.93 -24.03
CA ALA A 173 17.61 11.78 -22.84
C ALA A 173 17.43 12.90 -21.79
N SER A 174 17.23 14.14 -22.21
CA SER A 174 16.99 15.27 -21.30
C SER A 174 15.68 15.10 -20.52
N THR A 175 14.62 14.62 -21.18
CA THR A 175 13.32 14.33 -20.56
C THR A 175 13.45 13.16 -19.58
N ALA A 176 14.12 12.09 -19.99
CA ALA A 176 14.38 10.93 -19.14
C ALA A 176 15.13 11.32 -17.86
N LYS A 177 16.18 12.15 -17.97
CA LYS A 177 16.94 12.65 -16.82
C LYS A 177 16.05 13.38 -15.80
N VAL A 178 15.13 14.23 -16.28
CA VAL A 178 14.19 14.93 -15.40
C VAL A 178 13.24 13.94 -14.70
N ILE A 179 12.70 12.97 -15.44
CA ILE A 179 11.80 11.95 -14.91
C ILE A 179 12.51 11.12 -13.83
N PHE A 180 13.72 10.61 -14.10
CA PHE A 180 14.48 9.80 -13.14
C PHE A 180 14.85 10.58 -11.88
N ARG A 181 15.25 11.84 -12.00
CA ARG A 181 15.52 12.70 -10.84
C ARG A 181 14.27 12.92 -9.99
N GLN A 182 13.13 13.11 -10.64
CA GLN A 182 11.85 13.26 -9.93
C GLN A 182 11.47 11.96 -9.21
N ALA A 183 11.61 10.80 -9.86
CA ALA A 183 11.37 9.51 -9.25
C ALA A 183 12.30 9.26 -8.05
N LEU A 184 13.60 9.56 -8.19
CA LEU A 184 14.60 9.39 -7.15
C LEU A 184 14.29 10.19 -5.89
N GLN A 185 13.75 11.38 -6.03
CA GLN A 185 13.39 12.24 -4.88
C GLN A 185 12.40 11.53 -3.92
N TYR A 186 11.52 10.69 -4.47
CA TYR A 186 10.46 10.02 -3.72
C TYR A 186 10.69 8.51 -3.54
N ALA A 187 11.64 7.92 -4.22
CA ALA A 187 11.99 6.52 -4.03
C ALA A 187 12.46 6.26 -2.59
N ARG A 188 12.03 5.12 -2.02
CA ARG A 188 12.42 4.66 -0.69
C ARG A 188 12.86 3.20 -0.70
N ASP A 189 12.52 2.47 -1.75
CA ASP A 189 13.00 1.12 -1.97
C ASP A 189 14.44 1.15 -2.51
N VAL A 190 15.33 0.34 -1.92
CA VAL A 190 16.76 0.32 -2.26
C VAL A 190 17.00 -0.13 -3.71
N ILE A 191 16.16 -1.02 -4.23
CA ILE A 191 16.31 -1.53 -5.60
C ILE A 191 15.98 -0.41 -6.59
N GLN A 192 14.88 0.32 -6.35
CA GLN A 192 14.48 1.47 -7.16
C GLN A 192 15.53 2.59 -7.11
N ILE A 193 16.05 2.91 -5.90
CA ILE A 193 17.09 3.93 -5.72
C ILE A 193 18.35 3.58 -6.52
N ARG A 194 18.82 2.33 -6.45
CA ARG A 194 20.00 1.88 -7.21
C ARG A 194 19.76 1.95 -8.71
N ALA A 195 18.62 1.42 -9.18
CA ALA A 195 18.28 1.46 -10.60
C ALA A 195 18.25 2.90 -11.15
N LEU A 196 17.66 3.83 -10.39
CA LEU A 196 17.61 5.25 -10.75
C LEU A 196 18.99 5.91 -10.73
N ALA A 197 19.83 5.59 -9.73
CA ALA A 197 21.19 6.11 -9.63
C ALA A 197 22.04 5.64 -10.81
N ASP A 198 21.96 4.35 -11.18
CA ASP A 198 22.69 3.78 -12.30
C ASP A 198 22.31 4.44 -13.64
N GLU A 199 21.01 4.70 -13.86
CA GLU A 199 20.56 5.40 -15.08
C GLU A 199 20.98 6.87 -15.08
N LEU A 200 20.96 7.54 -13.95
CA LEU A 200 21.38 8.93 -13.82
C LEU A 200 22.90 9.09 -13.99
N GLU A 201 23.71 8.12 -13.50
CA GLU A 201 25.16 8.13 -13.66
C GLU A 201 25.56 8.03 -15.14
N LYS A 202 24.86 7.20 -15.94
CA LYS A 202 25.05 7.15 -17.40
C LYS A 202 24.78 8.49 -18.09
N MET A 203 24.03 9.37 -17.42
CA MET A 203 23.70 10.72 -17.89
C MET A 203 24.55 11.81 -17.21
N GLU A 204 25.71 11.46 -16.66
CA GLU A 204 26.60 12.38 -15.97
C GLU A 204 25.91 13.10 -14.78
N TYR A 205 25.16 12.36 -13.98
CA TYR A 205 24.53 12.84 -12.74
C TYR A 205 24.84 11.89 -11.59
N THR A 206 25.78 12.30 -10.74
CA THR A 206 26.19 11.50 -9.58
C THR A 206 25.14 11.57 -8.47
N VAL A 207 24.81 10.42 -7.89
CA VAL A 207 23.91 10.28 -6.76
C VAL A 207 24.69 9.78 -5.55
N ASP A 208 24.64 10.52 -4.45
CA ASP A 208 25.18 10.06 -3.16
C ASP A 208 24.13 9.13 -2.51
N ILE A 209 24.27 7.84 -2.75
CA ILE A 209 23.35 6.83 -2.21
C ILE A 209 23.40 6.74 -0.68
N PRO A 210 24.58 6.75 -0.01
CA PRO A 210 24.67 6.82 1.44
C PRO A 210 23.88 7.97 2.05
N ASP A 211 24.06 9.19 1.54
CA ASP A 211 23.32 10.37 2.00
C ASP A 211 21.81 10.23 1.76
N LEU A 212 21.42 9.78 0.57
CA LEU A 212 20.01 9.58 0.20
C LEU A 212 19.31 8.54 1.10
N LEU A 213 20.01 7.50 1.52
CA LEU A 213 19.50 6.47 2.43
C LEU A 213 19.59 6.88 3.91
N GLY A 214 20.17 8.04 4.20
CA GLY A 214 20.34 8.56 5.56
C GLY A 214 21.36 7.78 6.38
N PHE A 215 22.35 7.17 5.72
CA PHE A 215 23.47 6.57 6.45
C PHE A 215 24.33 7.67 7.08
N ILE A 216 24.70 7.45 8.33
CA ILE A 216 25.66 8.29 9.02
C ILE A 216 27.05 7.81 8.57
N THR A 217 27.73 8.63 7.76
CA THR A 217 29.06 8.32 7.21
C THR A 217 30.18 8.97 8.00
N ASP A 218 29.88 10.10 8.64
CA ASP A 218 30.87 10.87 9.40
C ASP A 218 30.74 10.55 10.89
N TRP A 219 31.76 9.90 11.44
CA TRP A 219 31.83 9.56 12.84
C TRP A 219 32.98 10.27 13.52
N LYS A 220 32.75 10.79 14.71
CA LYS A 220 33.82 11.19 15.63
C LYS A 220 33.95 10.17 16.72
N VAL A 221 35.13 9.65 16.92
CA VAL A 221 35.44 8.67 17.95
C VAL A 221 36.49 9.21 18.91
N VAL A 222 36.40 8.83 20.14
CA VAL A 222 37.41 9.17 21.14
C VAL A 222 37.68 7.95 22.01
N GLY A 223 38.93 7.66 22.24
CA GLY A 223 39.39 6.49 23.02
C GLY A 223 40.75 6.00 22.55
N PRO A 224 41.22 4.86 23.10
CA PRO A 224 40.54 3.96 24.01
C PRO A 224 40.56 4.41 25.46
N PHE A 225 39.49 4.13 26.21
CA PHE A 225 39.44 4.27 27.66
C PHE A 225 39.66 2.93 28.36
N HIS A 226 39.91 2.95 29.67
CA HIS A 226 40.06 1.73 30.45
C HIS A 226 38.74 0.97 30.57
N ASN A 227 38.80 -0.34 30.32
CA ASN A 227 37.70 -1.26 30.51
C ASN A 227 38.16 -2.44 31.39
N LEU A 228 38.61 -2.11 32.62
CA LEU A 228 39.01 -3.13 33.59
C LEU A 228 37.79 -3.97 33.99
N ASP A 229 37.99 -5.27 34.07
CA ASP A 229 36.97 -6.24 34.47
C ASP A 229 35.65 -6.16 33.69
N ARG A 230 35.68 -5.65 32.45
CA ARG A 230 34.49 -5.38 31.63
C ARG A 230 33.50 -4.38 32.22
N GLY A 231 33.93 -3.55 33.14
CA GLY A 231 33.11 -2.51 33.81
C GLY A 231 32.79 -1.30 32.93
N GLY A 232 33.27 -1.27 31.68
CA GLY A 232 33.10 -0.09 30.81
C GLY A 232 31.63 0.27 30.48
N PHE A 233 30.71 -0.69 30.53
CA PHE A 233 29.28 -0.42 30.34
C PHE A 233 28.64 0.28 31.56
N GLU A 234 29.21 0.19 32.71
CA GLU A 234 28.73 0.84 33.94
C GLU A 234 29.51 2.12 34.28
N THR A 235 30.58 2.39 33.54
CA THR A 235 31.44 3.53 33.72
C THR A 235 31.05 4.67 32.78
N VAL A 236 30.69 5.82 33.37
CA VAL A 236 30.44 7.04 32.56
C VAL A 236 31.78 7.71 32.29
N PHE A 237 32.27 7.63 31.07
CA PHE A 237 33.55 8.24 30.67
C PHE A 237 33.45 9.76 30.53
N PRO A 238 34.55 10.50 30.58
CA PRO A 238 34.52 11.96 30.50
C PRO A 238 33.75 12.54 29.30
N PRO A 239 33.88 12.00 28.08
CA PRO A 239 33.11 12.51 26.91
C PRO A 239 31.60 12.30 27.03
N GLU A 240 31.14 11.32 27.83
CA GLU A 240 29.74 11.03 28.08
C GLU A 240 29.11 11.99 29.11
N LYS A 241 29.95 12.56 29.97
CA LYS A 241 29.51 13.57 30.96
C LYS A 241 29.35 14.93 30.34
N GLU A 242 30.25 15.30 29.44
CA GLU A 242 30.25 16.58 28.74
C GLU A 242 30.84 16.40 27.32
N LEU A 243 30.05 16.69 26.33
CA LEU A 243 30.45 16.62 24.91
C LEU A 243 31.30 17.85 24.56
N ARG A 244 32.63 17.71 24.62
CA ARG A 244 33.60 18.73 24.16
C ARG A 244 34.38 18.17 23.00
N LEU A 245 34.03 18.57 21.78
CA LEU A 245 34.62 18.04 20.55
C LEU A 245 36.08 18.48 20.33
N ASP A 246 36.52 19.50 21.04
CA ASP A 246 37.89 20.02 21.06
C ASP A 246 38.63 19.55 22.32
N GLY A 247 38.01 18.72 23.15
CA GLY A 247 38.55 18.22 24.40
C GLY A 247 39.57 17.10 24.22
N ALA A 248 40.60 17.12 25.05
CA ALA A 248 41.48 15.99 25.27
C ALA A 248 41.14 15.33 26.63
N PHE A 249 41.25 14.01 26.69
CA PHE A 249 40.84 13.21 27.84
C PHE A 249 41.94 12.22 28.21
N GLU A 250 41.99 11.82 29.46
CA GLU A 250 42.89 10.76 29.91
C GLU A 250 42.34 9.39 29.42
N GLY A 251 43.06 8.76 28.50
CA GLY A 251 42.75 7.45 27.94
C GLY A 251 43.51 6.32 28.60
N LYS A 252 43.39 5.10 28.03
CA LYS A 252 44.03 3.88 28.53
C LYS A 252 45.58 3.97 28.53
N SER A 253 46.15 4.62 27.55
CA SER A 253 47.60 4.62 27.32
C SER A 253 48.17 6.05 27.15
N GLY A 254 47.48 7.05 27.67
CA GLY A 254 47.83 8.46 27.54
C GLY A 254 46.62 9.30 27.13
N GLU A 255 46.89 10.55 26.75
CA GLU A 255 45.85 11.47 26.30
C GLU A 255 45.23 11.06 24.98
N VAL A 256 43.90 11.13 24.89
CA VAL A 256 43.08 10.82 23.69
C VAL A 256 42.21 12.02 23.34
N SER A 257 42.01 12.24 22.06
CA SER A 257 41.16 13.29 21.52
C SER A 257 40.18 12.71 20.48
N TRP A 258 39.22 13.54 20.06
CA TRP A 258 38.28 13.14 19.04
C TRP A 258 38.99 13.01 17.67
N GLU A 259 38.78 11.88 17.03
CA GLU A 259 39.27 11.59 15.68
C GLU A 259 38.08 11.41 14.73
N LEU A 260 38.22 11.88 13.50
CA LEU A 260 37.23 11.63 12.44
C LEU A 260 37.46 10.22 11.88
N LEU A 261 36.41 9.43 11.86
CA LEU A 261 36.39 8.13 11.23
C LEU A 261 35.48 8.23 9.99
N ASN A 262 36.07 8.07 8.80
CA ASN A 262 35.39 8.09 7.51
C ASN A 262 35.27 6.67 6.96
#